data_83dfb8a741bbf888eabcb164848c71bb
#
_entry.id   83dfb8a741bbf888eabcb164848c71bb
#
_cell.length_a   1.000
_cell.length_b   1.000
_cell.length_c   1.000
_cell.angle_alpha   90.00
_cell.angle_beta   90.00
_cell.angle_gamma   90.00
#
_symmetry.space_group_name_H-M   'P 1'
#
loop_
_entity.id
_entity.type
_entity.pdbx_description
1 polymer ?
#
loop_
_entity_poly.entity_id
_entity_poly.type
_entity_poly.pdbx_seq_one_letter_code
_entity_poly.pdbx_strand_id
1 'polypeptide(L)'
;MIKTEFIQRIVGEITASGALPYSPSTAEIERIVDKEMRFLYREYRELLYDKIYIINKKYYQTQEWTDTRTFQMNNCTEGIKQVKEMTGGSRVFGINDPDLNFDRLMASDLYLTPLSSDQITYRTIQWSFWDLARAFNLVDINHDFNPNTHRLAITGRTPVEGLFVLALDQIPLEDAWEDTIVLDWMIAKCKLSMARILGTFNYQLLGQVQINYDNWRVEGTAEIDALKEKIKGDNPPDFFLMFP
;
A
#
# COMPACT_ATOMS: atom_id res chain seq x y z
N MET A 1 11.55 -4.69 17.19
CA MET A 1 13.03 -4.97 17.15
C MET A 1 13.80 -3.72 16.76
N ILE A 2 15.02 -3.49 17.32
CA ILE A 2 15.84 -2.32 16.99
C ILE A 2 16.67 -2.60 15.71
N LYS A 3 16.92 -1.56 14.89
CA LYS A 3 17.68 -1.70 13.62
C LYS A 3 19.03 -2.43 13.79
N THR A 4 19.72 -2.15 14.88
CA THR A 4 21.03 -2.80 15.16
C THR A 4 20.91 -4.31 15.39
N GLU A 5 19.89 -4.74 16.11
CA GLU A 5 19.62 -6.17 16.36
C GLU A 5 19.22 -6.88 15.07
N PHE A 6 18.40 -6.23 14.23
CA PHE A 6 18.02 -6.75 12.92
C PHE A 6 19.25 -6.98 12.03
N ILE A 7 20.16 -6.01 11.97
CA ILE A 7 21.40 -6.13 11.19
C ILE A 7 22.29 -7.24 11.75
N GLN A 8 22.41 -7.34 13.08
CA GLN A 8 23.19 -8.42 13.72
C GLN A 8 22.62 -9.80 13.40
N ARG A 9 21.29 -9.93 13.35
CA ARG A 9 20.62 -11.16 12.95
C ARG A 9 20.93 -11.53 11.49
N ILE A 10 20.85 -10.56 10.56
CA ILE A 10 21.24 -10.76 9.16
C ILE A 10 22.71 -11.20 9.06
N VAL A 11 23.63 -10.53 9.78
CA VAL A 11 25.05 -10.92 9.80
C VAL A 11 25.22 -12.33 10.33
N GLY A 12 24.52 -12.67 11.42
CA GLY A 12 24.58 -14.02 12.03
C GLY A 12 24.18 -15.11 11.04
N GLU A 13 23.06 -14.92 10.32
CA GLU A 13 22.57 -15.87 9.33
C GLU A 13 23.53 -16.02 8.12
N ILE A 14 24.05 -14.91 7.59
CA ILE A 14 24.93 -14.94 6.44
C ILE A 14 26.30 -15.55 6.78
N THR A 15 26.84 -15.26 7.98
CA THR A 15 28.14 -15.75 8.41
C THR A 15 28.10 -17.10 9.11
N ALA A 16 26.92 -17.72 9.22
CA ALA A 16 26.68 -18.90 10.04
C ALA A 16 27.23 -18.69 11.45
N SER A 17 26.82 -17.60 12.09
CA SER A 17 27.24 -17.18 13.43
C SER A 17 28.77 -17.02 13.59
N GLY A 18 29.44 -16.55 12.54
CA GLY A 18 30.89 -16.30 12.55
C GLY A 18 31.77 -17.50 12.14
N ALA A 19 31.15 -18.58 11.65
CA ALA A 19 31.89 -19.72 11.10
C ALA A 19 32.63 -19.39 9.79
N LEU A 20 32.13 -18.40 9.03
CA LEU A 20 32.78 -17.94 7.82
C LEU A 20 33.84 -16.88 8.14
N PRO A 21 35.01 -16.94 7.49
CA PRO A 21 36.11 -15.99 7.71
C PRO A 21 35.86 -14.60 7.14
N TYR A 22 34.75 -14.40 6.46
CA TYR A 22 34.36 -13.16 5.83
C TYR A 22 33.04 -12.64 6.43
N SER A 23 33.08 -11.41 6.91
CA SER A 23 31.90 -10.71 7.41
C SER A 23 31.60 -9.52 6.48
N PRO A 24 30.34 -9.36 6.06
CA PRO A 24 29.95 -8.17 5.30
C PRO A 24 30.09 -6.91 6.16
N SER A 25 30.37 -5.79 5.54
CA SER A 25 30.37 -4.49 6.24
C SER A 25 28.98 -4.14 6.70
N THR A 26 28.83 -3.71 7.96
CA THR A 26 27.56 -3.23 8.50
C THR A 26 26.98 -2.08 7.69
N ALA A 27 27.82 -1.17 7.18
CA ALA A 27 27.39 -0.06 6.33
C ALA A 27 26.79 -0.54 4.99
N GLU A 28 27.31 -1.62 4.40
CA GLU A 28 26.74 -2.20 3.18
C GLU A 28 25.39 -2.85 3.44
N ILE A 29 25.24 -3.56 4.56
CA ILE A 29 23.97 -4.16 4.98
C ILE A 29 22.94 -3.06 5.24
N GLU A 30 23.30 -2.01 5.95
CA GLU A 30 22.41 -0.86 6.19
C GLU A 30 21.91 -0.26 4.88
N ARG A 31 22.79 -0.06 3.92
CA ARG A 31 22.45 0.46 2.60
C ARG A 31 21.48 -0.46 1.84
N ILE A 32 21.68 -1.77 1.94
CA ILE A 32 20.77 -2.75 1.34
C ILE A 32 19.43 -2.71 2.03
N VAL A 33 19.39 -2.72 3.36
CA VAL A 33 18.17 -2.65 4.16
C VAL A 33 17.36 -1.40 3.82
N ASP A 34 17.97 -0.23 3.84
CA ASP A 34 17.29 1.03 3.57
C ASP A 34 16.74 1.12 2.13
N LYS A 35 17.42 0.50 1.17
CA LYS A 35 16.97 0.43 -0.22
C LYS A 35 15.82 -0.55 -0.40
N GLU A 36 15.98 -1.76 0.10
CA GLU A 36 15.04 -2.85 -0.14
C GLU A 36 13.75 -2.67 0.70
N MET A 37 13.81 -2.00 1.87
CA MET A 37 12.60 -1.67 2.63
C MET A 37 11.64 -0.80 1.83
N ARG A 38 12.14 0.18 1.05
CA ARG A 38 11.28 1.00 0.18
C ARG A 38 10.58 0.17 -0.89
N PHE A 39 11.26 -0.85 -1.38
CA PHE A 39 10.67 -1.79 -2.35
C PHE A 39 9.59 -2.65 -1.68
N LEU A 40 9.89 -3.21 -0.50
CA LEU A 40 8.95 -4.07 0.22
C LEU A 40 7.68 -3.33 0.63
N TYR A 41 7.75 -2.07 1.08
CA TYR A 41 6.56 -1.27 1.39
C TYR A 41 5.61 -1.08 0.18
N ARG A 42 6.12 -1.18 -1.04
CA ARG A 42 5.30 -1.07 -2.25
C ARG A 42 4.76 -2.41 -2.74
N GLU A 43 5.49 -3.48 -2.51
CA GLU A 43 5.16 -4.79 -3.07
C GLU A 43 4.47 -5.73 -2.06
N TYR A 44 4.60 -5.48 -0.76
CA TYR A 44 4.12 -6.37 0.27
C TYR A 44 3.06 -5.70 1.15
N ARG A 45 1.81 -6.16 1.00
CA ARG A 45 0.62 -5.56 1.63
C ARG A 45 0.65 -5.61 3.16
N GLU A 46 1.22 -6.65 3.76
CA GLU A 46 1.24 -6.81 5.21
C GLU A 46 2.11 -5.77 5.93
N LEU A 47 3.02 -5.11 5.20
CA LEU A 47 3.78 -3.97 5.72
C LEU A 47 3.00 -2.65 5.73
N LEU A 48 1.74 -2.68 5.31
CA LEU A 48 0.88 -1.50 5.22
C LEU A 48 -0.37 -1.70 6.08
N TYR A 49 -0.84 -0.63 6.69
CA TYR A 49 -2.12 -0.62 7.40
C TYR A 49 -3.05 0.44 6.84
N ASP A 50 -4.34 0.16 6.97
CA ASP A 50 -5.38 1.07 6.52
C ASP A 50 -5.52 2.23 7.52
N LYS A 51 -5.45 3.44 7.01
CA LYS A 51 -5.60 4.67 7.80
C LYS A 51 -6.54 5.65 7.13
N ILE A 52 -7.39 6.24 7.93
CA ILE A 52 -8.34 7.25 7.47
C ILE A 52 -7.77 8.63 7.76
N TYR A 53 -7.62 9.43 6.71
CA TYR A 53 -7.31 10.84 6.80
C TYR A 53 -8.57 11.66 6.55
N ILE A 54 -8.75 12.70 7.35
CA ILE A 54 -9.86 13.62 7.22
C ILE A 54 -9.33 14.95 6.72
N ILE A 55 -9.72 15.34 5.51
CA ILE A 55 -9.39 16.64 4.94
C ILE A 55 -10.56 17.58 5.19
N ASN A 56 -10.30 18.61 5.98
CA ASN A 56 -11.33 19.54 6.38
C ASN A 56 -11.69 20.50 5.24
N LYS A 57 -12.96 20.89 5.13
CA LYS A 57 -13.49 21.91 4.21
C LYS A 57 -12.68 23.21 4.17
N LYS A 58 -12.11 23.62 5.30
CA LYS A 58 -11.29 24.82 5.38
C LYS A 58 -10.05 24.78 4.47
N TYR A 59 -9.57 23.60 4.14
CA TYR A 59 -8.41 23.43 3.26
C TYR A 59 -8.69 23.91 1.84
N TYR A 60 -9.92 23.80 1.35
CA TYR A 60 -10.29 24.25 0.01
C TYR A 60 -10.23 25.77 -0.17
N GLN A 61 -10.10 26.51 0.92
CA GLN A 61 -9.93 27.96 0.93
C GLN A 61 -8.46 28.38 0.89
N THR A 62 -7.53 27.42 0.95
CA THR A 62 -6.09 27.69 0.88
C THR A 62 -5.66 27.96 -0.56
N GLN A 63 -4.63 28.78 -0.70
CA GLN A 63 -4.07 29.11 -2.00
C GLN A 63 -3.50 27.87 -2.70
N GLU A 64 -2.89 26.96 -1.93
CA GLU A 64 -2.34 25.71 -2.41
C GLU A 64 -3.39 24.85 -3.14
N TRP A 65 -4.57 24.73 -2.54
CA TRP A 65 -5.68 24.01 -3.18
C TRP A 65 -6.17 24.69 -4.45
N THR A 66 -6.29 26.04 -4.43
CA THR A 66 -6.79 26.80 -5.57
C THR A 66 -5.87 26.66 -6.78
N ASP A 67 -4.56 26.62 -6.54
CA ASP A 67 -3.54 26.59 -7.60
C ASP A 67 -3.29 25.17 -8.14
N THR A 68 -3.27 24.17 -7.26
CA THR A 68 -2.79 22.83 -7.62
C THR A 68 -3.84 21.74 -7.49
N ARG A 69 -4.91 21.93 -6.72
CA ARG A 69 -5.89 20.92 -6.33
C ARG A 69 -5.26 19.66 -5.72
N THR A 70 -4.15 19.83 -5.02
CA THR A 70 -3.39 18.76 -4.41
C THR A 70 -3.34 18.86 -2.91
N PHE A 71 -3.22 17.73 -2.24
CA PHE A 71 -2.96 17.62 -0.81
C PHE A 71 -1.61 16.96 -0.58
N GLN A 72 -0.86 17.48 0.35
CA GLN A 72 0.31 16.80 0.84
C GLN A 72 -0.11 15.76 1.87
N MET A 73 0.06 14.48 1.55
CA MET A 73 -0.15 13.37 2.46
C MET A 73 1.07 13.16 3.37
N ASN A 74 0.94 12.29 4.36
CA ASN A 74 2.07 11.93 5.20
C ASN A 74 3.15 11.21 4.37
N ASN A 75 4.41 11.37 4.72
CA ASN A 75 5.53 10.68 4.06
C ASN A 75 5.51 9.15 4.23
N CYS A 76 4.70 8.66 5.17
CA CYS A 76 4.49 7.23 5.38
C CYS A 76 3.35 6.64 4.52
N THR A 77 2.66 7.47 3.72
CA THR A 77 1.55 7.01 2.87
C THR A 77 2.12 6.49 1.55
N GLU A 78 1.87 5.22 1.24
CA GLU A 78 2.32 4.59 -0.01
C GLU A 78 1.21 4.47 -1.06
N GLY A 79 -0.05 4.42 -0.65
CA GLY A 79 -1.17 4.28 -1.57
C GLY A 79 -2.47 4.85 -1.04
N ILE A 80 -3.45 5.00 -1.93
CA ILE A 80 -4.79 5.45 -1.56
C ILE A 80 -5.80 4.46 -2.13
N LYS A 81 -6.62 3.89 -1.24
CA LYS A 81 -7.68 2.95 -1.62
C LYS A 81 -8.93 3.68 -2.12
N GLN A 82 -9.31 4.74 -1.42
CA GLN A 82 -10.59 5.38 -1.69
C GLN A 82 -10.60 6.83 -1.19
N VAL A 83 -11.26 7.69 -1.94
CA VAL A 83 -11.56 9.06 -1.55
C VAL A 83 -13.07 9.24 -1.60
N LYS A 84 -13.66 9.68 -0.50
CA LYS A 84 -15.11 9.96 -0.40
C LYS A 84 -15.35 11.33 0.20
N GLU A 85 -16.36 12.03 -0.31
CA GLU A 85 -16.80 13.29 0.29
C GLU A 85 -17.51 13.03 1.61
N MET A 86 -17.21 13.84 2.62
CA MET A 86 -17.91 13.81 3.90
C MET A 86 -19.31 14.34 3.71
N THR A 87 -20.29 13.55 4.07
CA THR A 87 -21.65 14.06 4.20
C THR A 87 -21.74 14.92 5.46
N GLY A 88 -22.14 16.17 5.36
CA GLY A 88 -22.20 17.10 6.49
C GLY A 88 -22.96 16.51 7.68
N GLY A 89 -22.46 16.73 8.90
CA GLY A 89 -22.92 16.03 10.11
C GLY A 89 -24.42 16.17 10.45
N SER A 90 -25.12 17.22 9.97
CA SER A 90 -26.60 17.34 10.02
C SER A 90 -27.27 16.48 8.93
N ARG A 91 -26.50 15.91 8.01
CA ARG A 91 -26.97 15.16 6.84
C ARG A 91 -26.76 13.65 6.97
N VAL A 92 -26.14 13.16 8.04
CA VAL A 92 -26.03 11.71 8.33
C VAL A 92 -27.41 11.05 8.42
N PHE A 93 -28.44 11.83 8.74
CA PHE A 93 -29.85 11.46 8.69
C PHE A 93 -30.68 12.32 7.72
N GLY A 94 -30.02 13.18 6.97
CA GLY A 94 -30.69 14.18 6.14
C GLY A 94 -30.92 13.74 4.71
N ILE A 95 -31.97 14.31 4.19
CA ILE A 95 -32.59 14.08 2.87
C ILE A 95 -31.67 14.35 1.66
N ASN A 96 -30.41 14.67 1.87
CA ASN A 96 -29.52 15.14 0.80
C ASN A 96 -28.39 14.18 0.40
N ASP A 97 -28.31 12.98 0.98
CA ASP A 97 -27.50 11.91 0.43
C ASP A 97 -28.41 11.03 -0.44
N PRO A 98 -28.33 11.12 -1.77
CA PRO A 98 -29.18 10.35 -2.65
C PRO A 98 -29.06 8.85 -2.40
N ASP A 99 -27.88 8.36 -1.99
CA ASP A 99 -27.65 6.95 -1.75
C ASP A 99 -28.30 6.46 -0.47
N LEU A 100 -28.11 7.15 0.65
CA LEU A 100 -28.70 6.78 1.94
C LEU A 100 -30.22 6.98 1.98
N ASN A 101 -30.72 8.00 1.32
CA ASN A 101 -32.15 8.24 1.26
C ASN A 101 -32.87 7.24 0.37
N PHE A 102 -32.24 6.88 -0.74
CA PHE A 102 -32.81 5.91 -1.65
C PHE A 102 -32.91 4.55 -0.97
N ASP A 103 -31.83 4.06 -0.36
CA ASP A 103 -31.83 2.78 0.35
C ASP A 103 -32.81 2.76 1.54
N ARG A 104 -32.97 3.88 2.24
CA ARG A 104 -33.96 4.01 3.32
C ARG A 104 -35.40 4.08 2.83
N LEU A 105 -35.68 4.88 1.80
CA LEU A 105 -36.98 4.91 1.18
C LEU A 105 -37.35 3.52 0.65
N MET A 106 -36.42 2.84 0.04
CA MET A 106 -36.64 1.50 -0.48
C MET A 106 -36.84 0.48 0.62
N ALA A 107 -36.05 0.52 1.71
CA ALA A 107 -36.25 -0.36 2.84
C ALA A 107 -37.58 -0.11 3.53
N SER A 108 -37.95 1.15 3.76
CA SER A 108 -39.25 1.48 4.38
C SER A 108 -40.43 1.05 3.53
N ASP A 109 -40.35 1.26 2.24
CA ASP A 109 -41.41 0.88 1.30
C ASP A 109 -41.53 -0.63 1.09
N LEU A 110 -40.38 -1.35 1.09
CA LEU A 110 -40.36 -2.81 0.97
C LEU A 110 -40.93 -3.53 2.18
N TYR A 111 -40.75 -2.97 3.38
CA TYR A 111 -41.23 -3.57 4.61
C TYR A 111 -42.61 -3.15 5.02
N LEU A 112 -43.11 -2.03 4.52
CA LEU A 112 -44.40 -1.44 5.00
C LEU A 112 -45.58 -1.70 4.05
N THR A 113 -45.35 -2.08 2.78
CA THR A 113 -46.45 -2.30 1.83
C THR A 113 -46.26 -3.61 1.04
N PRO A 114 -47.30 -4.50 1.04
CA PRO A 114 -47.29 -5.66 0.13
C PRO A 114 -47.34 -5.16 -1.30
N LEU A 115 -46.31 -5.55 -2.09
CA LEU A 115 -46.17 -5.11 -3.47
C LEU A 115 -47.08 -5.89 -4.42
N SER A 116 -47.90 -5.18 -5.15
CA SER A 116 -48.56 -5.76 -6.34
C SER A 116 -47.59 -5.89 -7.52
N SER A 117 -47.89 -6.77 -8.46
CA SER A 117 -47.08 -6.98 -9.67
C SER A 117 -46.76 -5.68 -10.42
N ASP A 118 -47.72 -4.80 -10.54
CA ASP A 118 -47.58 -3.51 -11.24
C ASP A 118 -46.64 -2.53 -10.47
N GLN A 119 -46.65 -2.59 -9.16
CA GLN A 119 -45.76 -1.79 -8.31
C GLN A 119 -44.30 -2.29 -8.43
N ILE A 120 -44.08 -3.59 -8.56
CA ILE A 120 -42.74 -4.15 -8.78
C ILE A 120 -42.19 -3.64 -10.12
N THR A 121 -42.99 -3.69 -11.18
CA THR A 121 -42.57 -3.20 -12.51
C THR A 121 -42.26 -1.71 -12.50
N TYR A 122 -43.13 -0.90 -11.87
CA TYR A 122 -42.89 0.54 -11.72
C TYR A 122 -41.61 0.85 -10.95
N ARG A 123 -41.32 0.13 -9.89
CA ARG A 123 -40.09 0.29 -9.10
C ARG A 123 -38.84 -0.14 -9.86
N THR A 124 -38.90 -1.22 -10.63
CA THR A 124 -37.79 -1.63 -11.48
C THR A 124 -37.44 -0.55 -12.51
N ILE A 125 -38.47 0.10 -13.09
CA ILE A 125 -38.26 1.25 -14.00
C ILE A 125 -37.68 2.45 -13.24
N GLN A 126 -38.17 2.74 -12.05
CA GLN A 126 -37.58 3.80 -11.21
C GLN A 126 -36.11 3.51 -10.89
N TRP A 127 -35.77 2.29 -10.55
CA TRP A 127 -34.38 1.89 -10.26
C TRP A 127 -33.48 2.09 -11.45
N SER A 128 -33.87 1.59 -12.63
CA SER A 128 -33.09 1.78 -13.83
C SER A 128 -32.94 3.26 -14.21
N PHE A 129 -33.95 4.08 -13.94
CA PHE A 129 -33.86 5.53 -14.13
C PHE A 129 -32.89 6.19 -13.13
N TRP A 130 -32.91 5.77 -11.87
CA TRP A 130 -31.98 6.28 -10.85
C TRP A 130 -30.55 5.83 -11.09
N ASP A 131 -30.33 4.59 -11.53
CA ASP A 131 -29.01 4.11 -11.93
C ASP A 131 -28.47 4.87 -13.15
N LEU A 132 -29.35 5.17 -14.10
CA LEU A 132 -28.99 6.02 -15.22
C LEU A 132 -28.69 7.46 -14.80
N ALA A 133 -29.50 8.03 -13.93
CA ALA A 133 -29.30 9.37 -13.38
C ALA A 133 -28.01 9.45 -12.53
N ARG A 134 -27.70 8.39 -11.77
CA ARG A 134 -26.41 8.20 -11.10
C ARG A 134 -25.25 8.21 -12.09
N ALA A 135 -25.32 7.40 -13.13
CA ALA A 135 -24.28 7.32 -14.16
C ALA A 135 -24.01 8.68 -14.85
N PHE A 136 -25.05 9.51 -14.99
CA PHE A 136 -24.92 10.85 -15.61
C PHE A 136 -24.58 11.97 -14.63
N ASN A 137 -25.02 11.89 -13.38
CA ASN A 137 -24.84 12.98 -12.39
C ASN A 137 -23.63 12.79 -11.45
N LEU A 138 -23.10 11.56 -11.36
CA LEU A 138 -21.91 11.30 -10.58
C LEU A 138 -20.68 11.56 -11.47
N VAL A 139 -20.32 12.80 -11.60
CA VAL A 139 -18.91 13.13 -11.84
C VAL A 139 -18.21 12.80 -10.52
N ASP A 140 -17.77 11.56 -10.42
CA ASP A 140 -17.07 11.08 -9.25
C ASP A 140 -15.85 11.97 -8.97
N ILE A 141 -15.53 12.12 -7.70
CA ILE A 141 -14.29 12.72 -7.28
C ILE A 141 -13.21 11.71 -7.66
N ASN A 142 -12.56 11.95 -8.78
CA ASN A 142 -11.43 11.16 -9.19
C ASN A 142 -10.18 11.65 -8.44
N HIS A 143 -9.32 10.73 -8.10
CA HIS A 143 -8.08 11.02 -7.41
C HIS A 143 -6.91 10.36 -8.12
N ASP A 144 -5.78 11.02 -8.02
CA ASP A 144 -4.48 10.50 -8.46
C ASP A 144 -3.48 10.72 -7.34
N PHE A 145 -2.71 9.69 -7.03
CA PHE A 145 -1.74 9.73 -5.94
C PHE A 145 -0.34 9.41 -6.45
N ASN A 146 0.59 10.30 -6.19
CA ASN A 146 1.99 10.08 -6.52
C ASN A 146 2.77 9.63 -5.27
N PRO A 147 3.16 8.35 -5.17
CA PRO A 147 3.86 7.82 -4.00
C PRO A 147 5.28 8.39 -3.81
N ASN A 148 5.88 8.97 -4.84
CA ASN A 148 7.21 9.56 -4.72
C ASN A 148 7.19 10.96 -4.11
N THR A 149 6.12 11.71 -4.35
CA THR A 149 5.94 13.07 -3.82
C THR A 149 4.96 13.11 -2.66
N HIS A 150 4.27 12.00 -2.37
CA HIS A 150 3.19 11.89 -1.40
C HIS A 150 2.09 12.94 -1.60
N ARG A 151 1.81 13.27 -2.86
CA ARG A 151 0.77 14.23 -3.23
C ARG A 151 -0.45 13.51 -3.78
N LEU A 152 -1.60 13.84 -3.19
CA LEU A 152 -2.91 13.43 -3.66
C LEU A 152 -3.50 14.57 -4.49
N ALA A 153 -3.71 14.34 -5.78
CA ALA A 153 -4.43 15.25 -6.66
C ALA A 153 -5.89 14.84 -6.75
N ILE A 154 -6.78 15.80 -6.66
CA ILE A 154 -8.22 15.60 -6.82
C ILE A 154 -8.64 16.19 -8.16
N THR A 155 -9.18 15.35 -9.03
CA THR A 155 -9.68 15.72 -10.34
C THR A 155 -11.21 15.60 -10.39
N GLY A 156 -11.84 16.32 -11.29
CA GLY A 156 -13.31 16.32 -11.44
C GLY A 156 -13.99 17.41 -10.60
N ARG A 157 -15.08 17.04 -9.93
CA ARG A 157 -15.88 17.98 -9.14
C ARG A 157 -15.11 18.51 -7.92
N THR A 158 -15.21 19.79 -7.65
CA THR A 158 -14.67 20.35 -6.41
C THR A 158 -15.53 19.88 -5.23
N PRO A 159 -14.95 19.25 -4.19
CA PRO A 159 -15.70 18.83 -3.03
C PRO A 159 -16.32 20.04 -2.31
N VAL A 160 -17.56 19.91 -1.87
CA VAL A 160 -18.29 20.95 -1.13
C VAL A 160 -18.03 20.84 0.36
N GLU A 161 -17.94 19.61 0.83
CA GLU A 161 -17.66 19.27 2.23
C GLU A 161 -16.23 18.69 2.36
N GLY A 162 -15.85 18.25 3.55
CA GLY A 162 -14.55 17.59 3.74
C GLY A 162 -14.43 16.27 2.98
N LEU A 163 -13.23 15.71 2.92
CA LEU A 163 -12.96 14.40 2.31
C LEU A 163 -12.51 13.40 3.37
N PHE A 164 -12.99 12.18 3.24
CA PHE A 164 -12.41 10.99 3.83
C PHE A 164 -11.47 10.35 2.81
N VAL A 165 -10.24 10.17 3.19
CA VAL A 165 -9.23 9.49 2.37
C VAL A 165 -8.82 8.22 3.11
N LEU A 166 -9.16 7.07 2.55
CA LEU A 166 -8.69 5.77 3.03
C LEU A 166 -7.33 5.50 2.36
N ALA A 167 -6.27 5.63 3.13
CA ALA A 167 -4.91 5.49 2.68
C ALA A 167 -4.24 4.24 3.24
N LEU A 168 -3.17 3.82 2.59
CA LEU A 168 -2.25 2.79 3.02
C LEU A 168 -1.00 3.45 3.57
N ASP A 169 -0.83 3.38 4.89
CA ASP A 169 0.35 3.89 5.57
C ASP A 169 1.30 2.74 5.91
N GLN A 170 2.59 3.02 5.89
CA GLN A 170 3.64 2.09 6.31
C GLN A 170 3.50 1.75 7.79
N ILE A 171 3.65 0.48 8.16
CA ILE A 171 3.83 0.10 9.57
C ILE A 171 5.17 0.67 10.09
N PRO A 172 5.30 0.88 11.41
CA PRO A 172 6.57 1.28 12.00
C PRO A 172 7.69 0.30 11.63
N LEU A 173 8.89 0.82 11.37
CA LEU A 173 10.05 0.00 11.00
C LEU A 173 10.36 -1.08 12.04
N GLU A 174 10.13 -0.79 13.32
CA GLU A 174 10.37 -1.74 14.42
C GLU A 174 9.52 -3.01 14.29
N ASP A 175 8.27 -2.84 13.86
CA ASP A 175 7.32 -3.94 13.62
C ASP A 175 7.66 -4.66 12.30
N ALA A 176 8.02 -3.91 11.25
CA ALA A 176 8.42 -4.47 9.98
C ALA A 176 9.64 -5.40 10.07
N TRP A 177 10.57 -5.14 11.00
CA TRP A 177 11.75 -5.97 11.22
C TRP A 177 11.47 -7.28 11.99
N GLU A 178 10.27 -7.44 12.53
CA GLU A 178 9.84 -8.70 13.15
C GLU A 178 9.24 -9.68 12.14
N ASP A 179 8.92 -9.19 10.94
CA ASP A 179 8.38 -10.01 9.87
C ASP A 179 9.46 -10.94 9.29
N THR A 180 9.10 -12.22 9.16
CA THR A 180 10.01 -13.26 8.65
C THR A 180 10.31 -13.11 7.16
N ILE A 181 9.34 -12.66 6.36
CA ILE A 181 9.49 -12.44 4.92
C ILE A 181 10.48 -11.30 4.68
N VAL A 182 10.38 -10.23 5.48
CA VAL A 182 11.32 -9.11 5.43
C VAL A 182 12.73 -9.57 5.76
N LEU A 183 12.88 -10.37 6.81
CA LEU A 183 14.19 -10.89 7.21
C LEU A 183 14.80 -11.77 6.11
N ASP A 184 14.03 -12.76 5.61
CA ASP A 184 14.48 -13.68 4.58
C ASP A 184 14.85 -12.93 3.28
N TRP A 185 14.04 -11.91 2.92
CA TRP A 185 14.34 -11.05 1.78
C TRP A 185 15.66 -10.33 1.92
N MET A 186 15.93 -9.75 3.10
CA MET A 186 17.17 -9.03 3.35
C MET A 186 18.37 -9.99 3.35
N ILE A 187 18.25 -11.19 3.91
CA ILE A 187 19.30 -12.21 3.89
C ILE A 187 19.63 -12.61 2.44
N ALA A 188 18.60 -12.90 1.63
CA ALA A 188 18.79 -13.27 0.23
C ALA A 188 19.47 -12.15 -0.59
N LYS A 189 19.06 -10.89 -0.39
CA LYS A 189 19.68 -9.72 -1.02
C LYS A 189 21.13 -9.51 -0.59
N CYS A 190 21.41 -9.72 0.69
CA CYS A 190 22.80 -9.64 1.19
C CYS A 190 23.66 -10.77 0.64
N LYS A 191 23.16 -12.02 0.54
CA LYS A 191 23.84 -13.13 -0.13
C LYS A 191 24.23 -12.76 -1.57
N LEU A 192 23.29 -12.17 -2.34
CA LEU A 192 23.55 -11.72 -3.71
C LEU A 192 24.62 -10.61 -3.79
N SER A 193 24.56 -9.64 -2.89
CA SER A 193 25.56 -8.57 -2.84
C SER A 193 26.95 -9.14 -2.54
N MET A 194 27.05 -10.04 -1.58
CA MET A 194 28.30 -10.71 -1.24
C MET A 194 28.83 -11.58 -2.40
N ALA A 195 27.96 -12.37 -3.03
CA ALA A 195 28.35 -13.17 -4.18
C ALA A 195 28.92 -12.30 -5.32
N ARG A 196 28.34 -11.11 -5.53
CA ARG A 196 28.83 -10.13 -6.51
C ARG A 196 30.21 -9.58 -6.14
N ILE A 197 30.43 -9.22 -4.87
CA ILE A 197 31.72 -8.69 -4.40
C ILE A 197 32.80 -9.77 -4.52
N LEU A 198 32.54 -10.98 -4.01
CA LEU A 198 33.50 -12.10 -4.06
C LEU A 198 33.81 -12.51 -5.48
N GLY A 199 32.80 -12.54 -6.36
CA GLY A 199 32.96 -12.84 -7.77
C GLY A 199 33.83 -11.82 -8.54
N THR A 200 33.82 -10.55 -8.12
CA THR A 200 34.63 -9.50 -8.74
C THR A 200 36.10 -9.64 -8.39
N PHE A 201 36.44 -10.17 -7.24
CA PHE A 201 37.84 -10.23 -6.76
C PHE A 201 38.54 -11.58 -6.94
N ASN A 202 37.88 -12.62 -7.45
CA ASN A 202 38.46 -13.97 -7.59
C ASN A 202 39.22 -14.43 -6.33
N TYR A 203 38.58 -14.29 -5.18
CA TYR A 203 39.21 -14.48 -3.88
C TYR A 203 39.63 -15.93 -3.68
N GLN A 204 40.95 -16.15 -3.57
CA GLN A 204 41.52 -17.39 -3.07
C GLN A 204 41.98 -17.19 -1.63
N LEU A 205 41.42 -17.95 -0.70
CA LEU A 205 41.91 -17.98 0.67
C LEU A 205 43.27 -18.67 0.75
N LEU A 206 44.05 -18.26 1.79
CA LEU A 206 45.27 -18.95 2.15
C LEU A 206 45.03 -20.46 2.26
N GLY A 207 45.73 -21.28 1.49
CA GLY A 207 45.52 -22.71 1.45
C GLY A 207 44.75 -23.23 0.20
N GLN A 208 44.62 -22.42 -0.85
CA GLN A 208 43.92 -22.75 -2.10
C GLN A 208 42.41 -23.07 -1.97
N VAL A 209 41.80 -22.66 -0.88
CA VAL A 209 40.36 -22.81 -0.72
C VAL A 209 39.64 -21.74 -1.56
N GLN A 210 38.92 -22.19 -2.58
CA GLN A 210 38.05 -21.32 -3.37
C GLN A 210 36.71 -21.15 -2.67
N ILE A 211 36.25 -19.89 -2.50
CA ILE A 211 34.91 -19.62 -2.07
C ILE A 211 33.98 -19.82 -3.26
N ASN A 212 32.99 -20.70 -3.09
CA ASN A 212 32.02 -20.96 -4.15
C ASN A 212 30.90 -19.88 -4.13
N TYR A 213 31.23 -18.69 -4.66
CA TYR A 213 30.31 -17.56 -4.76
C TYR A 213 29.17 -17.80 -5.74
N ASP A 214 29.34 -18.72 -6.70
CA ASP A 214 28.27 -19.05 -7.65
C ASP A 214 27.10 -19.76 -6.97
N ASN A 215 27.35 -20.63 -6.00
CA ASN A 215 26.27 -21.23 -5.20
C ASN A 215 25.47 -20.17 -4.47
N TRP A 216 26.12 -19.19 -3.84
CA TRP A 216 25.42 -18.11 -3.16
C TRP A 216 24.58 -17.26 -4.10
N ARG A 217 25.06 -17.05 -5.32
CA ARG A 217 24.31 -16.35 -6.36
C ARG A 217 23.06 -17.12 -6.77
N VAL A 218 23.21 -18.42 -7.00
CA VAL A 218 22.09 -19.29 -7.39
C VAL A 218 21.08 -19.43 -6.26
N GLU A 219 21.52 -19.69 -5.05
CA GLU A 219 20.64 -19.78 -3.86
C GLU A 219 19.91 -18.48 -3.60
N GLY A 220 20.61 -17.36 -3.53
CA GLY A 220 20.03 -16.05 -3.28
C GLY A 220 19.03 -15.63 -4.37
N THR A 221 19.26 -16.01 -5.62
CA THR A 221 18.31 -15.75 -6.71
C THR A 221 17.06 -16.60 -6.55
N ALA A 222 17.21 -17.90 -6.26
CA ALA A 222 16.10 -18.82 -6.06
C ALA A 222 15.24 -18.41 -4.82
N GLU A 223 15.90 -18.02 -3.72
CA GLU A 223 15.23 -17.52 -2.52
C GLU A 223 14.40 -16.26 -2.82
N ILE A 224 14.96 -15.29 -3.56
CA ILE A 224 14.21 -14.07 -3.92
C ILE A 224 13.03 -14.38 -4.82
N ASP A 225 13.17 -15.28 -5.79
CA ASP A 225 12.06 -15.60 -6.68
C ASP A 225 10.95 -16.36 -5.95
N ALA A 226 11.29 -17.26 -5.03
CA ALA A 226 10.32 -17.91 -4.15
C ALA A 226 9.59 -16.90 -3.22
N LEU A 227 10.33 -15.94 -2.66
CA LEU A 227 9.75 -14.89 -1.83
C LEU A 227 8.84 -13.96 -2.63
N LYS A 228 9.18 -13.62 -3.87
CA LYS A 228 8.30 -12.83 -4.76
C LYS A 228 6.98 -13.56 -5.04
N GLU A 229 7.04 -14.86 -5.30
CA GLU A 229 5.83 -15.65 -5.51
C GLU A 229 4.97 -15.69 -4.24
N LYS A 230 5.60 -15.85 -3.08
CA LYS A 230 4.92 -15.82 -1.79
C LYS A 230 4.25 -14.46 -1.55
N ILE A 231 4.97 -13.36 -1.71
CA ILE A 231 4.43 -11.99 -1.58
C ILE A 231 3.24 -11.78 -2.52
N LYS A 232 3.34 -12.23 -3.77
CA LYS A 232 2.22 -12.13 -4.73
C LYS A 232 1.02 -12.97 -4.32
N GLY A 233 1.24 -14.15 -3.72
CA GLY A 233 0.18 -15.01 -3.23
C GLY A 233 -0.53 -14.46 -1.99
N ASP A 234 0.21 -13.80 -1.12
CA ASP A 234 -0.31 -13.19 0.12
C ASP A 234 -1.01 -11.85 -0.14
N ASN A 235 -0.66 -11.15 -1.21
CA ASN A 235 -1.31 -9.90 -1.56
C ASN A 235 -2.73 -10.14 -2.11
N PRO A 236 -3.74 -9.35 -1.69
CA PRO A 236 -5.07 -9.41 -2.28
C PRO A 236 -5.01 -8.99 -3.77
N PRO A 237 -5.90 -9.54 -4.62
CA PRO A 237 -5.87 -9.29 -6.07
C PRO A 237 -5.96 -7.81 -6.46
N ASP A 238 -6.62 -7.00 -5.65
CA ASP A 238 -6.79 -5.56 -5.89
C ASP A 238 -5.60 -4.71 -5.42
N PHE A 239 -4.62 -5.32 -4.74
CA PHE A 239 -3.49 -4.58 -4.17
C PHE A 239 -2.68 -3.84 -5.24
N PHE A 240 -2.37 -4.51 -6.34
CA PHE A 240 -1.56 -3.92 -7.42
C PHE A 240 -2.29 -2.83 -8.23
N LEU A 241 -3.62 -2.77 -8.14
CA LEU A 241 -4.41 -1.72 -8.80
C LEU A 241 -4.37 -0.38 -8.03
N MET A 242 -3.84 -0.38 -6.82
CA MET A 242 -3.72 0.82 -5.96
C MET A 242 -2.45 1.62 -6.25
N PHE A 243 -1.50 1.02 -6.98
CA PHE A 243 -0.26 1.67 -7.38
C PHE A 243 -0.27 1.82 -8.90
N PRO A 244 -0.24 3.06 -9.41
CA PRO A 244 -0.19 3.33 -10.85
C PRO A 244 1.13 2.88 -11.49
#